data_d7249457aa61126f51ce76f380b235dc
#
_entry.id   d7249457aa61126f51ce76f380b235dc
#
_cell.length_a   1.000
_cell.length_b   1.000
_cell.length_c   1.000
_cell.angle_alpha   90.00
_cell.angle_beta   90.00
_cell.angle_gamma   90.00
#
_symmetry.space_group_name_H-M   'P 1'
#
loop_
_entity.id
_entity.type
_entity.pdbx_description
1 polymer ?
#
loop_
_entity_poly.entity_id
_entity_poly.type
_entity_poly.pdbx_seq_one_letter_code
_entity_poly.pdbx_strand_id
1 'polypeptide(L)'
;MLTNLIRRNRDFMAAVISRETAAGASGVSIDEIIGRAISSGAPAYYVTLDTAAKNCQRIRSGEEPSKPMWREFYAKVSRRMEQTGCTLPTAVIHVMDSEGASGFFISPCRGREIYNEMKRLKKMTR
;
A
#
# COMPACT_ATOMS: atom_id res chain seq x y z
N MET A 1 -0.61 14.05 -3.24
CA MET A 1 0.21 13.48 -2.16
C MET A 1 -0.55 13.33 -0.86
N LEU A 2 -1.09 14.43 -0.33
CA LEU A 2 -1.87 14.40 0.90
C LEU A 2 -3.08 13.45 0.78
N THR A 3 -3.76 13.48 -0.38
CA THR A 3 -4.90 12.61 -0.65
C THR A 3 -4.51 11.12 -0.59
N ASN A 4 -3.35 10.76 -1.12
CA ASN A 4 -2.88 9.37 -1.08
C ASN A 4 -2.56 8.92 0.35
N LEU A 5 -1.98 9.79 1.17
CA LEU A 5 -1.68 9.46 2.55
C LEU A 5 -2.97 9.28 3.37
N ILE A 6 -3.94 10.15 3.18
CA ILE A 6 -5.25 10.05 3.86
C ILE A 6 -5.93 8.75 3.46
N ARG A 7 -5.94 8.43 2.17
CA ARG A 7 -6.54 7.21 1.65
C ARG A 7 -5.84 5.97 2.21
N ARG A 8 -4.49 5.97 2.21
CA ARG A 8 -3.71 4.87 2.77
C ARG A 8 -4.04 4.65 4.24
N ASN A 9 -4.07 5.72 5.02
CA ASN A 9 -4.32 5.61 6.45
C ASN A 9 -5.73 5.08 6.73
N ARG A 10 -6.72 5.52 5.96
CA ARG A 10 -8.09 5.03 6.07
C ARG A 10 -8.19 3.54 5.72
N ASP A 11 -7.57 3.14 4.62
CA ASP A 11 -7.59 1.74 4.18
C ASP A 11 -6.83 0.85 5.16
N PHE A 12 -5.71 1.35 5.70
CA PHE A 12 -4.97 0.63 6.71
C PHE A 12 -5.79 0.42 7.97
N MET A 13 -6.49 1.45 8.45
CA MET A 13 -7.34 1.32 9.63
C MET A 13 -8.50 0.34 9.38
N ALA A 14 -9.05 0.33 8.18
CA ALA A 14 -10.08 -0.65 7.83
C ALA A 14 -9.54 -2.08 7.95
N ALA A 15 -8.29 -2.29 7.49
CA ALA A 15 -7.64 -3.60 7.62
C ALA A 15 -7.39 -3.97 9.08
N VAL A 16 -6.94 -3.00 9.89
CA VAL A 16 -6.73 -3.23 11.33
C VAL A 16 -8.04 -3.61 12.02
N ILE A 17 -9.10 -2.85 11.78
CA ILE A 17 -10.41 -3.09 12.38
C ILE A 17 -10.93 -4.47 11.98
N SER A 18 -10.79 -4.84 10.72
CA SER A 18 -11.18 -6.16 10.25
C SER A 18 -10.44 -7.27 11.00
N ARG A 19 -9.14 -7.09 11.25
CA ARG A 19 -8.33 -8.05 11.99
C ARG A 19 -8.66 -8.08 13.47
N GLU A 20 -8.96 -6.91 14.08
CA GLU A 20 -9.41 -6.85 15.47
C GLU A 20 -10.72 -7.62 15.64
N THR A 21 -11.65 -7.42 14.73
CA THR A 21 -12.95 -8.09 14.76
C THR A 21 -12.78 -9.60 14.62
N ALA A 22 -11.93 -10.05 13.71
CA ALA A 22 -11.67 -11.47 13.50
C ALA A 22 -10.96 -12.11 14.69
N ALA A 23 -10.07 -11.38 15.36
CA ALA A 23 -9.35 -11.88 16.53
C ALA A 23 -10.27 -12.02 17.76
N GLY A 24 -11.27 -11.12 17.88
CA GLY A 24 -12.21 -11.14 19.00
C GLY A 24 -11.51 -11.06 20.33
N ALA A 25 -11.82 -11.97 21.24
CA ALA A 25 -11.25 -12.02 22.59
C ALA A 25 -10.07 -12.99 22.70
N SER A 26 -9.36 -13.24 21.62
CA SER A 26 -8.29 -14.26 21.58
C SER A 26 -7.02 -13.87 22.34
N GLY A 27 -6.91 -12.65 22.85
CA GLY A 27 -5.72 -12.20 23.57
C GLY A 27 -4.58 -11.74 22.67
N VAL A 28 -4.81 -11.60 21.36
CA VAL A 28 -3.80 -11.12 20.42
C VAL A 28 -3.53 -9.65 20.68
N SER A 29 -2.26 -9.26 20.78
CA SER A 29 -1.89 -7.87 21.05
C SER A 29 -2.19 -6.97 19.84
N ILE A 30 -2.38 -5.66 20.12
CA ILE A 30 -2.64 -4.71 19.04
C ILE A 30 -1.44 -4.61 18.10
N ASP A 31 -0.22 -4.73 18.61
CA ASP A 31 0.97 -4.70 17.78
C ASP A 31 1.02 -5.88 16.81
N GLU A 32 0.59 -7.05 17.25
CA GLU A 32 0.50 -8.22 16.38
C GLU A 32 -0.58 -8.03 15.31
N ILE A 33 -1.71 -7.47 15.69
CA ILE A 33 -2.79 -7.16 14.74
C ILE A 33 -2.31 -6.16 13.69
N ILE A 34 -1.61 -5.11 14.11
CA ILE A 34 -1.05 -4.11 13.21
C ILE A 34 -0.06 -4.77 12.24
N GLY A 35 0.82 -5.63 12.75
CA GLY A 35 1.78 -6.36 11.92
C GLY A 35 1.10 -7.20 10.85
N ARG A 36 0.02 -7.91 11.20
CA ARG A 36 -0.76 -8.70 10.26
C ARG A 36 -1.45 -7.82 9.22
N ALA A 37 -1.97 -6.66 9.64
CA ALA A 37 -2.60 -5.72 8.72
C ALA A 37 -1.62 -5.15 7.71
N ILE A 38 -0.40 -4.81 8.15
CA ILE A 38 0.65 -4.31 7.26
C ILE A 38 0.95 -5.29 6.13
N SER A 39 0.98 -6.58 6.46
CA SER A 39 1.32 -7.65 5.51
C SER A 39 0.12 -8.17 4.74
N SER A 40 -1.08 -7.70 5.03
CA SER A 40 -2.27 -8.08 4.27
C SER A 40 -2.31 -7.29 2.96
N GLY A 41 -3.00 -7.81 1.96
CA GLY A 41 -3.12 -7.09 0.69
C GLY A 41 -3.74 -5.72 0.88
N ALA A 42 -3.17 -4.70 0.23
CA ALA A 42 -3.69 -3.34 0.22
C ALA A 42 -4.44 -3.10 -1.09
N PRO A 43 -5.54 -2.30 -1.08
CA PRO A 43 -6.31 -2.08 -2.30
C PRO A 43 -5.62 -1.21 -3.34
N ALA A 44 -4.52 -0.52 -2.98
CA ALA A 44 -3.81 0.36 -3.90
C ALA A 44 -2.35 0.53 -3.50
N TYR A 45 -1.58 1.20 -4.33
CA TYR A 45 -0.17 1.49 -4.06
C TYR A 45 0.08 2.88 -3.45
N TYR A 46 -0.89 3.74 -3.35
CA TYR A 46 -0.83 5.07 -2.71
C TYR A 46 0.34 5.94 -3.15
N VAL A 47 0.60 5.97 -4.44
CA VAL A 47 1.65 6.79 -5.06
C VAL A 47 1.06 7.63 -6.17
N THR A 48 1.76 8.70 -6.55
CA THR A 48 1.32 9.51 -7.69
C THR A 48 1.71 8.82 -8.99
N LEU A 49 0.98 9.10 -10.05
CA LEU A 49 1.28 8.57 -11.37
C LEU A 49 2.68 8.97 -11.83
N ASP A 50 3.05 10.22 -11.58
CA ASP A 50 4.37 10.74 -11.96
C ASP A 50 5.51 9.98 -11.27
N THR A 51 5.39 9.77 -9.96
CA THR A 51 6.38 9.02 -9.19
C THR A 51 6.47 7.57 -9.67
N ALA A 52 5.33 6.95 -9.92
CA ALA A 52 5.28 5.57 -10.39
C ALA A 52 5.96 5.44 -11.77
N ALA A 53 5.66 6.34 -12.68
CA ALA A 53 6.25 6.32 -14.02
C ALA A 53 7.76 6.52 -13.97
N LYS A 54 8.23 7.47 -13.15
CA LYS A 54 9.67 7.74 -13.01
C LYS A 54 10.42 6.54 -12.44
N ASN A 55 9.88 5.92 -11.41
CA ASN A 55 10.52 4.75 -10.81
C ASN A 55 10.55 3.56 -11.78
N CYS A 56 9.49 3.34 -12.52
CA CYS A 56 9.46 2.27 -13.52
C CYS A 56 10.47 2.50 -14.63
N GLN A 57 10.63 3.76 -15.08
CA GLN A 57 11.63 4.08 -16.10
C GLN A 57 13.05 3.83 -15.61
N ARG A 58 13.33 4.17 -14.35
CA ARG A 58 14.65 3.94 -13.75
C ARG A 58 14.96 2.44 -13.68
N ILE A 59 14.00 1.64 -13.24
CA ILE A 59 14.19 0.19 -13.16
C ILE A 59 14.38 -0.39 -14.56
N ARG A 60 13.60 0.07 -15.53
CA ARG A 60 13.73 -0.36 -16.92
C ARG A 60 15.12 -0.05 -17.49
N SER A 61 15.72 1.05 -17.04
CA SER A 61 17.08 1.46 -17.44
C SER A 61 18.17 0.67 -16.75
N GLY A 62 17.84 -0.21 -15.81
CA GLY A 62 18.81 -1.04 -15.13
C GLY A 62 19.15 -0.64 -13.71
N GLU A 63 18.49 0.40 -13.17
CA GLU A 63 18.70 0.79 -11.76
C GLU A 63 18.00 -0.19 -10.82
N GLU A 64 18.66 -0.46 -9.68
CA GLU A 64 18.04 -1.29 -8.65
C GLU A 64 16.91 -0.51 -7.97
N PRO A 65 15.75 -1.17 -7.74
CA PRO A 65 14.66 -0.52 -7.01
C PRO A 65 15.10 -0.14 -5.60
N SER A 66 14.79 1.08 -5.18
CA SER A 66 15.15 1.55 -3.84
C SER A 66 14.32 0.89 -2.73
N LYS A 67 13.14 0.38 -3.06
CA LYS A 67 12.22 -0.24 -2.10
C LYS A 67 11.55 -1.46 -2.72
N PRO A 68 11.22 -2.48 -1.89
CA PRO A 68 10.53 -3.68 -2.39
C PRO A 68 9.22 -3.39 -3.11
N MET A 69 8.50 -2.35 -2.70
CA MET A 69 7.26 -1.94 -3.34
C MET A 69 7.46 -1.65 -4.82
N TRP A 70 8.55 -0.96 -5.18
CA TRP A 70 8.81 -0.62 -6.58
C TRP A 70 9.19 -1.83 -7.40
N ARG A 71 9.85 -2.80 -6.80
CA ARG A 71 10.16 -4.08 -7.47
C ARG A 71 8.87 -4.81 -7.82
N GLU A 72 7.95 -4.89 -6.86
CA GLU A 72 6.64 -5.52 -7.06
C GLU A 72 5.83 -4.78 -8.13
N PHE A 73 5.77 -3.45 -8.01
CA PHE A 73 5.02 -2.61 -8.93
C PHE A 73 5.52 -2.77 -10.37
N TYR A 74 6.84 -2.67 -10.55
CA TYR A 74 7.43 -2.81 -11.88
C TYR A 74 7.23 -4.20 -12.46
N ALA A 75 7.26 -5.24 -11.65
CA ALA A 75 6.99 -6.60 -12.13
C ALA A 75 5.59 -6.70 -12.74
N LYS A 76 4.61 -6.06 -12.14
CA LYS A 76 3.24 -6.02 -12.67
C LYS A 76 3.15 -5.19 -13.95
N VAL A 77 3.84 -4.05 -13.98
CA VAL A 77 3.90 -3.19 -15.17
C VAL A 77 4.54 -3.95 -16.34
N SER A 78 5.68 -4.61 -16.08
CA SER A 78 6.40 -5.39 -17.10
C SER A 78 5.54 -6.51 -17.66
N ARG A 79 4.85 -7.22 -16.77
CA ARG A 79 3.94 -8.30 -17.18
C ARG A 79 2.82 -7.77 -18.07
N ARG A 80 2.26 -6.61 -17.71
CA ARG A 80 1.20 -6.00 -18.49
C ARG A 80 1.68 -5.63 -19.88
N MET A 81 2.88 -5.06 -19.99
CA MET A 81 3.49 -4.72 -21.26
C MET A 81 3.70 -5.95 -22.14
N GLU A 82 4.17 -7.05 -21.55
CA GLU A 82 4.38 -8.30 -22.27
C GLU A 82 3.06 -8.90 -22.76
N GLN A 83 2.01 -8.85 -21.95
CA GLN A 83 0.72 -9.45 -22.28
C GLN A 83 -0.05 -8.66 -23.32
N THR A 84 0.05 -7.34 -23.32
CA THR A 84 -0.80 -6.48 -24.14
C THR A 84 -0.05 -5.70 -25.22
N GLY A 85 1.29 -5.63 -25.11
CA GLY A 85 2.09 -4.83 -26.04
C GLY A 85 1.95 -3.34 -25.84
N CYS A 86 1.34 -2.88 -24.73
CA CYS A 86 1.16 -1.46 -24.47
C CYS A 86 2.46 -0.79 -24.06
N THR A 87 2.46 0.56 -24.07
CA THR A 87 3.62 1.36 -23.65
C THR A 87 3.75 1.35 -22.14
N LEU A 88 4.95 1.73 -21.66
CA LEU A 88 5.20 1.83 -20.22
C LEU A 88 4.19 2.74 -19.51
N PRO A 89 3.94 3.99 -19.97
CA PRO A 89 2.96 4.85 -19.29
C PRO A 89 1.57 4.22 -19.20
N THR A 90 1.12 3.58 -20.27
CA THR A 90 -0.19 2.93 -20.30
C THR A 90 -0.26 1.78 -19.30
N ALA A 91 0.81 0.98 -19.21
CA ALA A 91 0.87 -0.12 -18.26
C ALA A 91 0.87 0.39 -16.82
N VAL A 92 1.58 1.49 -16.54
CA VAL A 92 1.60 2.11 -15.20
C VAL A 92 0.20 2.53 -14.78
N ILE A 93 -0.53 3.21 -15.67
CA ILE A 93 -1.91 3.63 -15.40
C ILE A 93 -2.79 2.42 -15.08
N HIS A 94 -2.67 1.38 -15.88
CA HIS A 94 -3.45 0.16 -15.69
C HIS A 94 -3.21 -0.49 -14.35
N VAL A 95 -1.94 -0.63 -13.95
CA VAL A 95 -1.59 -1.24 -12.67
C VAL A 95 -2.13 -0.40 -11.52
N MET A 96 -1.99 0.93 -11.61
CA MET A 96 -2.51 1.82 -10.56
C MET A 96 -4.02 1.75 -10.41
N ASP A 97 -4.74 1.60 -11.51
CA ASP A 97 -6.21 1.61 -11.48
C ASP A 97 -6.80 0.26 -11.08
N SER A 98 -6.14 -0.84 -11.43
CA SER A 98 -6.77 -2.15 -11.36
C SER A 98 -6.12 -3.15 -10.41
N GLU A 99 -4.94 -2.87 -9.89
CA GLU A 99 -4.25 -3.84 -9.04
C GLU A 99 -3.94 -3.29 -7.65
N GLY A 100 -4.17 -4.13 -6.65
CA GLY A 100 -3.76 -3.84 -5.28
C GLY A 100 -2.33 -4.27 -5.04
N ALA A 101 -1.82 -3.91 -3.87
CA ALA A 101 -0.48 -4.26 -3.41
C ALA A 101 -0.49 -5.47 -2.50
N SER A 102 0.66 -6.13 -2.32
CA SER A 102 0.78 -7.26 -1.42
C SER A 102 0.71 -6.85 0.06
N GLY A 103 0.93 -5.58 0.36
CA GLY A 103 0.86 -5.03 1.69
C GLY A 103 0.86 -3.52 1.66
N PHE A 104 0.86 -2.90 2.83
CA PHE A 104 0.83 -1.44 2.93
C PHE A 104 2.22 -0.80 2.83
N PHE A 105 3.27 -1.58 2.94
CA PHE A 105 4.66 -1.11 2.83
C PHE A 105 5.01 0.02 3.81
N ILE A 106 4.52 -0.10 5.03
CA ILE A 106 4.86 0.80 6.13
C ILE A 106 5.52 -0.01 7.25
N SER A 107 6.33 0.66 8.07
CA SER A 107 6.96 -0.02 9.21
C SER A 107 5.93 -0.29 10.30
N PRO A 108 6.19 -1.26 11.20
CA PRO A 108 5.33 -1.47 12.37
C PRO A 108 5.21 -0.21 13.24
N CYS A 109 6.28 0.54 13.39
CA CYS A 109 6.27 1.80 14.14
C CYS A 109 5.31 2.81 13.49
N ARG A 110 5.38 2.97 12.17
CA ARG A 110 4.47 3.87 11.45
C ARG A 110 3.02 3.38 11.53
N GLY A 111 2.82 2.07 11.45
CA GLY A 111 1.48 1.48 11.60
C GLY A 111 0.88 1.81 12.95
N ARG A 112 1.67 1.72 14.02
CA ARG A 112 1.22 2.08 15.37
C ARG A 112 0.89 3.56 15.50
N GLU A 113 1.69 4.43 14.89
CA GLU A 113 1.41 5.87 14.86
C GLU A 113 0.08 6.17 14.18
N ILE A 114 -0.17 5.55 13.03
CA ILE A 114 -1.43 5.72 12.29
C ILE A 114 -2.60 5.25 13.15
N TYR A 115 -2.46 4.08 13.76
CA TYR A 115 -3.51 3.53 14.62
C TYR A 115 -3.86 4.48 15.76
N ASN A 116 -2.84 4.97 16.48
CA ASN A 116 -3.05 5.87 17.62
C ASN A 116 -3.71 7.18 17.17
N GLU A 117 -3.26 7.74 16.07
CA GLU A 117 -3.80 9.00 15.56
C GLU A 117 -5.25 8.85 15.11
N MET A 118 -5.58 7.78 14.39
CA MET A 118 -6.94 7.56 13.93
C MET A 118 -7.89 7.32 15.10
N LYS A 119 -7.46 6.62 16.13
CA LYS A 119 -8.24 6.42 17.36
C LYS A 119 -8.48 7.75 18.07
N ARG A 120 -7.47 8.61 18.14
CA ARG A 120 -7.58 9.94 18.75
C ARG A 120 -8.59 10.81 17.99
N LEU A 121 -8.52 10.83 16.67
CA LEU A 121 -9.44 11.60 15.84
C LEU A 121 -10.86 11.12 15.99
N LYS A 122 -11.08 9.81 16.06
CA LYS A 122 -12.41 9.26 16.26
C LYS A 122 -13.03 9.71 17.57
N LYS A 123 -12.23 9.79 18.65
CA LYS A 123 -12.70 10.30 19.94
C LYS A 123 -13.08 11.78 19.87
N MET A 124 -12.34 12.57 19.09
CA MET A 124 -12.60 14.00 18.96
C MET A 124 -13.86 14.33 18.18
N THR A 125 -14.32 13.41 17.32
CA THR A 125 -15.50 13.64 16.47
C THR A 125 -16.81 13.14 17.08
N ARG A 126 -16.77 12.60 18.28
CA ARG A 126 -17.98 12.14 18.99
C ARG A 126 -18.77 13.28 19.60
#